data_e3944a13fbec608f2730bd7b9d2db180
#
_entry.id   e3944a13fbec608f2730bd7b9d2db180
#
_cell.length_a   1.000
_cell.length_b   1.000
_cell.length_c   1.000
_cell.angle_alpha   90.00
_cell.angle_beta   90.00
_cell.angle_gamma   90.00
#
_symmetry.space_group_name_H-M   'P 1'
#
loop_
_entity.id
_entity.type
_entity.pdbx_description
1 polymer ?
#
loop_
_entity_poly.entity_id
_entity_poly.type
_entity_poly.pdbx_seq_one_letter_code
_entity_poly.pdbx_strand_id
1 'polypeptide(L)' 'MGRIFRTSKKDRNFLKRIEKILKDIERNGYIGIGKPEPLKYGFSGYWSRRIDSYNRIVYKIENNVLKIAQCGLHYDE' A
#
# COMPACT_ATOMS: atom_id res chain seq x y z
N MET A 1 -9.05 -26.68 -2.35
CA MET A 1 -8.47 -26.84 -1.24
C MET A 1 -8.44 -25.66 -0.43
N GLY A 2 -8.85 -25.68 0.57
CA GLY A 2 -8.94 -24.58 1.36
C GLY A 2 -7.69 -24.35 2.13
N ARG A 3 -7.25 -23.15 2.12
CA ARG A 3 -6.20 -22.83 2.92
C ARG A 3 -6.78 -22.06 4.04
N ILE A 4 -6.52 -22.44 5.20
CA ILE A 4 -7.01 -21.76 6.34
C ILE A 4 -5.98 -20.81 6.84
N PHE A 5 -6.35 -19.55 6.95
CA PHE A 5 -5.44 -18.57 7.48
C PHE A 5 -5.73 -18.36 8.91
N ARG A 6 -4.73 -18.48 9.72
CA ARG A 6 -4.86 -18.17 11.08
C ARG A 6 -4.40 -16.79 11.23
N THR A 7 -5.28 -15.88 11.33
CA THR A 7 -4.93 -14.48 11.40
C THR A 7 -4.69 -14.08 12.82
N SER A 8 -3.48 -13.76 13.14
CA SER A 8 -3.15 -13.33 14.48
C SER A 8 -3.62 -11.90 14.64
N LYS A 9 -3.57 -11.40 15.85
CA LYS A 9 -3.94 -10.06 16.14
C LYS A 9 -3.06 -9.09 15.35
N LYS A 10 -1.81 -9.42 15.22
CA LYS A 10 -0.87 -8.63 14.49
C LYS A 10 -1.24 -8.56 13.02
N ASP A 11 -1.64 -9.69 12.46
CA ASP A 11 -2.02 -9.72 11.06
C ASP A 11 -3.30 -8.94 10.81
N ARG A 12 -4.22 -8.99 11.74
CA ARG A 12 -5.46 -8.24 11.59
C ARG A 12 -5.20 -6.75 11.62
N ASN A 13 -4.29 -6.32 12.48
CA ASN A 13 -3.95 -4.90 12.53
C ASN A 13 -3.28 -4.45 11.25
N PHE A 14 -2.47 -5.32 10.69
CA PHE A 14 -1.79 -5.04 9.44
C PHE A 14 -2.82 -4.85 8.32
N LEU A 15 -3.78 -5.75 8.24
CA LEU A 15 -4.82 -5.66 7.23
C LEU A 15 -5.69 -4.42 7.39
N LYS A 16 -6.00 -4.07 8.61
CA LYS A 16 -6.78 -2.88 8.87
C LYS A 16 -6.02 -1.64 8.43
N ARG A 17 -4.74 -1.66 8.63
CA ARG A 17 -3.91 -0.55 8.23
C ARG A 17 -3.90 -0.40 6.72
N ILE A 18 -3.80 -1.53 6.03
CA ILE A 18 -3.84 -1.52 4.57
C ILE A 18 -5.17 -0.94 4.08
N GLU A 19 -6.28 -1.40 4.66
CA GLU A 19 -7.58 -0.90 4.29
C GLU A 19 -7.69 0.59 4.50
N LYS A 20 -7.18 1.05 5.60
CA LYS A 20 -7.23 2.45 5.93
C LYS A 20 -6.48 3.27 4.90
N ILE A 21 -5.31 2.79 4.51
CA ILE A 21 -4.51 3.48 3.53
C ILE A 21 -5.17 3.49 2.17
N LEU A 22 -5.75 2.36 1.77
CA LEU A 22 -6.44 2.29 0.49
C LEU A 22 -7.61 3.24 0.42
N LYS A 23 -8.36 3.35 1.50
CA LYS A 23 -9.46 4.28 1.54
C LYS A 23 -8.97 5.72 1.48
N ASP A 24 -7.86 5.97 2.12
CA ASP A 24 -7.30 7.30 2.10
C ASP A 24 -6.81 7.66 0.70
N ILE A 25 -6.24 6.70 -0.01
CA ILE A 25 -5.82 6.92 -1.38
C ILE A 25 -7.03 7.25 -2.26
N GLU A 26 -8.11 6.52 -2.08
CA GLU A 26 -9.32 6.77 -2.84
C GLU A 26 -9.85 8.17 -2.63
N ARG A 27 -9.72 8.64 -1.42
CA ARG A 27 -10.21 9.95 -1.06
C ARG A 27 -9.28 11.08 -1.44
N ASN A 28 -8.03 10.89 -1.16
CA ASN A 28 -7.05 11.98 -1.24
C ASN A 28 -5.95 11.81 -2.28
N GLY A 29 -5.91 10.68 -2.94
CA GLY A 29 -4.91 10.47 -3.99
C GLY A 29 -3.51 10.37 -3.47
N TYR A 30 -2.71 11.37 -3.76
CA TYR A 30 -1.29 11.32 -3.40
C TYR A 30 -0.96 12.09 -2.14
N ILE A 31 -1.96 12.41 -1.36
CA ILE A 31 -1.77 13.12 -0.11
C ILE A 31 -2.44 12.32 0.99
N GLY A 32 -1.87 12.30 2.16
CA GLY A 32 -2.56 11.65 3.26
C GLY A 32 -1.65 10.85 4.16
N ILE A 33 -2.22 9.83 4.79
CA ILE A 33 -1.49 9.06 5.79
C ILE A 33 -0.45 8.15 5.15
N GLY A 34 0.51 7.71 5.93
CA GLY A 34 1.51 6.78 5.46
C GLY A 34 2.66 7.40 4.70
N LYS A 35 2.83 8.69 4.85
CA LYS A 35 3.93 9.41 4.19
C LYS A 35 4.02 9.14 2.69
N PRO A 36 3.05 9.62 1.92
CA PRO A 36 3.10 9.41 0.48
C PRO A 36 4.36 10.00 -0.13
N GLU A 37 4.99 9.24 -0.97
CA GLU A 37 6.24 9.64 -1.59
C GLU A 37 6.29 9.19 -3.03
N PRO A 38 6.70 10.06 -3.95
CA PRO A 38 6.87 9.60 -5.34
C PRO A 38 8.13 8.77 -5.45
N LEU A 39 8.07 7.77 -6.30
CA LEU A 39 9.21 6.90 -6.52
C LEU A 39 9.97 7.33 -7.76
N LYS A 40 11.19 6.86 -7.86
CA LYS A 40 12.06 7.23 -8.94
C LYS A 40 12.55 6.02 -9.70
N TYR A 41 13.28 6.27 -10.75
CA TYR A 41 13.89 5.22 -11.54
C TYR A 41 12.86 4.29 -12.11
N GLY A 42 12.98 3.02 -11.91
CA GLY A 42 12.10 2.05 -12.50
C GLY A 42 10.64 2.19 -12.15
N PHE A 43 10.35 2.88 -11.08
CA PHE A 43 8.98 3.08 -10.63
C PHE A 43 8.51 4.51 -10.82
N SER A 44 9.09 5.17 -11.78
CA SER A 44 8.70 6.54 -12.08
C SER A 44 7.20 6.61 -12.35
N GLY A 45 6.53 7.54 -11.73
CA GLY A 45 5.09 7.66 -11.88
C GLY A 45 4.32 6.94 -10.79
N TYR A 46 4.99 6.10 -10.04
CA TYR A 46 4.35 5.43 -8.92
C TYR A 46 4.67 6.14 -7.64
N TRP A 47 3.86 5.88 -6.64
CA TRP A 47 4.02 6.46 -5.31
C TRP A 47 4.01 5.35 -4.30
N SER A 48 4.52 5.60 -3.13
CA SER A 48 4.45 4.63 -2.06
C SER A 48 3.86 5.25 -0.82
N ARG A 49 3.22 4.42 -0.02
CA ARG A 49 2.76 4.81 1.29
C ARG A 49 3.17 3.73 2.26
N ARG A 50 3.58 4.12 3.44
CA ARG A 50 4.02 3.17 4.44
C ARG A 50 2.85 2.51 5.13
N ILE A 51 2.89 1.20 5.24
CA ILE A 51 1.93 0.47 6.03
C ILE A 51 2.48 0.39 7.44
N ASP A 52 3.75 0.05 7.55
CA ASP A 52 4.46 0.06 8.82
C ASP A 52 5.92 0.35 8.51
N SER A 53 6.82 0.09 9.43
CA SER A 53 8.23 0.46 9.23
C SER A 53 8.90 -0.35 8.14
N TYR A 54 8.34 -1.49 7.79
CA TYR A 54 8.91 -2.33 6.75
C TYR A 54 8.13 -2.35 5.48
N ASN A 55 6.81 -2.37 5.59
CA ASN A 55 5.95 -2.65 4.45
C ASN A 55 5.36 -1.42 3.84
N ARG A 56 5.21 -1.43 2.52
CA ARG A 56 4.67 -0.29 1.80
C ARG A 56 3.68 -0.73 0.74
N ILE A 57 2.87 0.20 0.31
CA ILE A 57 2.01 0.01 -0.84
C ILE A 57 2.61 0.87 -1.93
N VAL A 58 2.89 0.26 -3.08
CA VAL A 58 3.40 0.98 -4.23
C VAL A 58 2.27 1.04 -5.25
N TYR A 59 1.89 2.22 -5.65
CA TYR A 59 0.69 2.39 -6.46
C TYR A 59 0.78 3.60 -7.37
N LYS A 60 -0.18 3.69 -8.28
CA LYS A 60 -0.37 4.90 -9.04
C LYS A 60 -1.84 4.96 -9.43
N ILE A 61 -2.30 6.15 -9.74
CA ILE A 61 -3.67 6.36 -10.16
C ILE A 61 -3.62 6.81 -11.60
N GLU A 62 -4.33 6.08 -12.45
CA GLU A 62 -4.31 6.36 -13.87
C GLU A 62 -5.71 6.23 -14.40
N ASN A 63 -6.23 7.27 -15.03
CA ASN A 63 -7.60 7.26 -15.55
C ASN A 63 -8.62 6.89 -14.48
N ASN A 64 -8.42 7.44 -13.29
CA ASN A 64 -9.30 7.18 -12.15
C ASN A 64 -9.26 5.73 -11.68
N VAL A 65 -8.23 4.99 -12.08
CA VAL A 65 -8.07 3.62 -11.64
C VAL A 65 -6.85 3.52 -10.77
N LEU A 66 -7.01 2.93 -9.62
CA LEU A 66 -5.89 2.70 -8.70
C LEU A 66 -5.18 1.42 -9.13
N LYS A 67 -3.92 1.54 -9.46
CA LYS A 67 -3.11 0.40 -9.83
C LYS A 67 -2.09 0.13 -8.76
N ILE A 68 -2.09 -1.06 -8.23
CA ILE A 68 -1.16 -1.43 -7.18
C ILE A 68 -0.07 -2.33 -7.73
N ALA A 69 1.16 -1.88 -7.65
CA ALA A 69 2.29 -2.66 -8.12
C ALA A 69 2.79 -3.59 -7.03
N GLN A 70 2.67 -3.17 -5.79
CA GLN A 70 3.19 -3.93 -4.69
C GLN A 70 2.46 -3.59 -3.43
N CYS A 71 2.15 -4.56 -2.62
CA CYS A 71 1.42 -4.30 -1.40
C CYS A 71 1.87 -5.28 -0.33
N GLY A 72 2.31 -4.74 0.79
CA GLY A 72 2.64 -5.57 1.92
C GLY A 72 3.99 -6.22 1.89
N LEU A 73 4.74 -6.09 0.81
CA LEU A 73 6.05 -6.67 0.76
C LEU A 73 7.10 -5.63 0.96
N HIS A 74 8.18 -6.08 1.48
CA HIS A 74 9.32 -5.25 1.67
C HIS A 74 9.83 -4.84 0.32
N TYR A 75 9.95 -3.57 0.14
CA TYR A 75 10.38 -3.04 -1.12
C TYR A 75 11.88 -2.84 -1.03
N ASP A 76 12.58 -3.59 -1.89
CA ASP A 76 13.97 -3.57 -1.77
C ASP A 76 14.57 -3.08 -2.96
N GLU A 77 15.47 -2.26 -2.92
CA GLU A 77 16.03 -1.86 -4.12
C GLU A 77 17.30 -2.44 -4.41
#